data_007d94842b49e5049a6cb8ca46323090
#
_entry.id   007d94842b49e5049a6cb8ca46323090
#
_cell.length_a   1.000
_cell.length_b   1.000
_cell.length_c   1.000
_cell.angle_alpha   90.00
_cell.angle_beta   90.00
_cell.angle_gamma   90.00
#
_symmetry.space_group_name_H-M   'P 1'
#
loop_
_entity.id
_entity.type
_entity.pdbx_description
1 polymer ?
#
loop_
_entity_poly.entity_id
_entity_poly.type
_entity_poly.pdbx_seq_one_letter_code
_entity_poly.pdbx_strand_id
1 'polypeptide(L)'
;MVLQNERAELLAAWRALSGTVQPGEGWQTIPLSGHNNICAGRHFPGNEEALLVGFTGVTLPPAPQLPQGKGFLVSKVDIHDQHDRHWVALERRPDGSLDLFTTMVLDITDTIRSARIVSEERSFHLFLTRIRAWQDFMRRGTDAVLGPQAEIGLYGELVTMMCSINAGVHPAVPIEGWEGPINGIQDYVLGTGAIEVKVDKGDAQVSDE
;
A
#
# COMPACT_ATOMS: atom_id res chain seq x y z
N MET A 1 -7.90 0.02 17.40
CA MET A 1 -8.15 1.35 18.00
C MET A 1 -7.07 2.36 17.66
N VAL A 2 -5.76 2.03 17.72
CA VAL A 2 -4.64 2.95 17.38
C VAL A 2 -4.68 3.40 15.91
N LEU A 3 -4.78 2.48 14.96
CA LEU A 3 -4.81 2.79 13.51
C LEU A 3 -6.01 3.67 13.07
N GLN A 4 -7.15 3.55 13.73
CA GLN A 4 -8.31 4.41 13.41
C GLN A 4 -8.07 5.87 13.85
N ASN A 5 -7.38 6.07 14.97
CA ASN A 5 -7.04 7.39 15.46
C ASN A 5 -6.01 8.07 14.55
N GLU A 6 -4.97 7.34 14.11
CA GLU A 6 -3.94 7.84 13.19
C GLU A 6 -4.51 8.21 11.82
N ARG A 7 -5.43 7.40 11.29
CA ARG A 7 -6.15 7.73 10.05
C ARG A 7 -6.96 9.02 10.19
N ALA A 8 -7.67 9.18 11.30
CA ALA A 8 -8.46 10.37 11.57
C ALA A 8 -7.58 11.61 11.69
N GLU A 9 -6.45 11.52 12.39
CA GLU A 9 -5.47 12.60 12.53
C GLU A 9 -4.89 13.02 11.17
N LEU A 10 -4.43 12.08 10.35
CA LEU A 10 -3.87 12.33 9.03
C LEU A 10 -4.87 13.05 8.10
N LEU A 11 -6.10 12.55 8.04
CA LEU A 11 -7.16 13.14 7.24
C LEU A 11 -7.57 14.53 7.74
N ALA A 12 -7.58 14.75 9.07
CA ALA A 12 -7.85 16.04 9.67
C ALA A 12 -6.75 17.06 9.34
N ALA A 13 -5.47 16.65 9.41
CA ALA A 13 -4.34 17.48 9.04
C ALA A 13 -4.40 17.91 7.57
N TRP A 14 -4.62 16.99 6.64
CA TRP A 14 -4.76 17.33 5.21
C TRP A 14 -5.96 18.24 4.93
N ARG A 15 -7.06 18.04 5.65
CA ARG A 15 -8.25 18.91 5.53
C ARG A 15 -7.96 20.31 6.06
N ALA A 16 -7.28 20.44 7.20
CA ALA A 16 -6.91 21.73 7.76
C ALA A 16 -5.99 22.52 6.81
N LEU A 17 -5.01 21.85 6.19
CA LEU A 17 -4.12 22.45 5.21
C LEU A 17 -4.82 22.88 3.92
N SER A 18 -5.91 22.21 3.50
CA SER A 18 -6.65 22.57 2.29
C SER A 18 -7.41 23.87 2.39
N GLY A 19 -7.75 24.30 3.60
CA GLY A 19 -8.54 25.52 3.87
C GLY A 19 -7.69 26.77 4.12
N THR A 20 -6.37 26.67 4.14
CA THR A 20 -5.48 27.83 4.34
C THR A 20 -5.44 28.70 3.09
N VAL A 21 -5.34 30.02 3.29
CA VAL A 21 -5.14 30.98 2.18
C VAL A 21 -3.90 30.53 1.41
N GLN A 22 -4.07 30.29 0.11
CA GLN A 22 -3.03 29.71 -0.74
C GLN A 22 -1.74 30.53 -0.63
N PRO A 23 -0.65 29.99 -0.07
CA PRO A 23 0.66 30.54 -0.31
C PRO A 23 0.97 30.34 -1.80
N GLY A 24 1.91 31.07 -2.35
CA GLY A 24 2.41 30.83 -3.70
C GLY A 24 2.80 29.36 -3.93
N GLU A 25 3.92 29.08 -4.51
CA GLU A 25 4.48 27.73 -4.64
C GLU A 25 5.08 27.26 -3.33
N GLY A 26 4.95 25.95 -3.02
CA GLY A 26 5.67 25.33 -1.94
C GLY A 26 4.84 24.39 -1.07
N TRP A 27 5.36 24.09 0.08
CA TRP A 27 4.82 23.11 1.01
C TRP A 27 4.20 23.78 2.24
N GLN A 28 3.04 23.27 2.65
CA GLN A 28 2.49 23.49 3.98
C GLN A 28 2.44 22.18 4.72
N THR A 29 2.82 22.19 6.00
CA THR A 29 2.96 20.97 6.79
C THR A 29 2.38 21.11 8.19
N ILE A 30 1.84 20.00 8.71
CA ILE A 30 1.42 19.83 10.11
C ILE A 30 2.15 18.59 10.64
N PRO A 31 2.94 18.69 11.72
CA PRO A 31 3.56 17.53 12.36
C PRO A 31 2.52 16.53 12.84
N LEU A 32 2.76 15.24 12.61
CA LEU A 32 1.91 14.18 13.13
C LEU A 32 2.30 13.82 14.57
N SER A 33 1.31 13.52 15.41
CA SER A 33 1.49 13.24 16.83
C SER A 33 2.49 12.10 17.09
N GLY A 34 3.39 12.33 18.05
CA GLY A 34 4.42 11.35 18.40
C GLY A 34 5.62 11.30 17.46
N HIS A 35 5.70 12.19 16.45
CA HIS A 35 6.78 12.23 15.47
C HIS A 35 7.35 13.64 15.28
N ASN A 36 8.66 13.80 15.48
CA ASN A 36 9.35 15.07 15.25
C ASN A 36 9.84 15.25 13.80
N ASN A 37 9.72 14.20 13.00
CA ASN A 37 10.26 14.14 11.64
C ASN A 37 9.25 13.57 10.63
N ILE A 38 7.98 13.48 10.98
CA ILE A 38 6.90 13.05 10.08
C ILE A 38 5.79 14.10 10.10
N CYS A 39 5.45 14.63 8.94
CA CYS A 39 4.43 15.64 8.77
C CYS A 39 3.40 15.23 7.71
N ALA A 40 2.15 15.52 7.97
CA ALA A 40 1.17 15.65 6.90
C ALA A 40 1.46 16.93 6.14
N GLY A 41 1.37 16.92 4.81
CA GLY A 41 1.65 18.08 4.00
C GLY A 41 0.70 18.25 2.82
N ARG A 42 0.74 19.45 2.24
CA ARG A 42 0.16 19.75 0.94
C ARG A 42 1.13 20.52 0.08
N HIS A 43 1.16 20.17 -1.20
CA HIS A 43 1.97 20.82 -2.21
C HIS A 43 1.14 21.83 -3.01
N PHE A 44 1.59 23.06 -3.08
CA PHE A 44 0.91 24.13 -3.80
C PHE A 44 1.69 24.54 -5.06
N PRO A 45 0.99 24.90 -6.17
CA PRO A 45 -0.43 25.28 -6.25
C PRO A 45 -1.42 24.10 -6.43
N GLY A 46 -0.97 22.87 -6.68
CA GLY A 46 -1.84 21.72 -7.00
C GLY A 46 -2.70 21.26 -5.82
N ASN A 47 -2.30 21.56 -4.59
CA ASN A 47 -2.99 21.21 -3.35
C ASN A 47 -3.09 19.68 -3.10
N GLU A 48 -2.09 18.94 -3.56
CA GLU A 48 -1.99 17.50 -3.40
C GLU A 48 -1.64 17.13 -1.96
N GLU A 49 -2.26 16.05 -1.45
CA GLU A 49 -1.93 15.47 -0.15
C GLU A 49 -0.56 14.81 -0.18
N ALA A 50 0.19 14.96 0.90
CA ALA A 50 1.50 14.35 1.04
C ALA A 50 1.83 13.89 2.46
N LEU A 51 2.78 12.95 2.56
CA LEU A 51 3.53 12.64 3.76
C LEU A 51 4.95 13.15 3.57
N LEU A 52 5.44 13.96 4.49
CA LEU A 52 6.82 14.41 4.50
C LEU A 52 7.57 13.72 5.64
N VAL A 53 8.73 13.18 5.32
CA VAL A 53 9.59 12.50 6.29
C VAL A 53 10.99 13.10 6.24
N GLY A 54 11.47 13.56 7.40
CA GLY A 54 12.81 14.13 7.57
C GLY A 54 13.78 13.09 8.11
N PHE A 55 14.96 12.99 7.49
CA PHE A 55 16.04 12.09 7.89
C PHE A 55 17.32 12.89 8.14
N THR A 56 18.09 12.50 9.17
CA THR A 56 19.40 13.08 9.47
C THR A 56 20.53 12.15 9.06
N GLY A 57 21.62 12.69 8.56
CA GLY A 57 22.83 11.93 8.25
C GLY A 57 22.69 10.92 7.11
N VAL A 58 21.65 11.02 6.27
CA VAL A 58 21.43 10.13 5.12
C VAL A 58 21.81 10.84 3.82
N THR A 59 22.27 10.07 2.83
CA THR A 59 22.47 10.55 1.46
C THR A 59 21.26 10.20 0.62
N LEU A 60 20.54 11.21 0.11
CA LEU A 60 19.38 10.99 -0.75
C LEU A 60 19.82 10.61 -2.17
N PRO A 61 19.22 9.56 -2.78
CA PRO A 61 19.52 9.19 -4.16
C PRO A 61 19.10 10.31 -5.13
N PRO A 62 19.63 10.35 -6.35
CA PRO A 62 19.16 11.27 -7.39
C PRO A 62 17.66 11.14 -7.65
N ALA A 63 17.00 12.24 -8.02
CA ALA A 63 15.54 12.27 -8.23
C ALA A 63 15.02 11.16 -9.18
N PRO A 64 15.71 10.79 -10.29
CA PRO A 64 15.23 9.71 -11.16
C PRO A 64 15.23 8.32 -10.52
N GLN A 65 15.91 8.13 -9.40
CA GLN A 65 15.97 6.86 -8.67
C GLN A 65 14.91 6.76 -7.55
N LEU A 66 14.19 7.86 -7.29
CA LEU A 66 13.10 7.87 -6.32
C LEU A 66 11.86 7.16 -6.90
N PRO A 67 11.11 6.40 -6.07
CA PRO A 67 9.93 5.69 -6.51
C PRO A 67 8.84 6.65 -7.02
N GLN A 68 8.15 6.25 -8.10
CA GLN A 68 6.98 6.97 -8.61
C GLN A 68 5.99 6.01 -9.27
N GLY A 69 4.71 6.36 -9.25
CA GLY A 69 3.63 5.57 -9.85
C GLY A 69 2.54 6.46 -10.44
N LYS A 70 1.49 5.83 -10.99
CA LYS A 70 0.32 6.59 -11.51
C LYS A 70 -0.34 7.43 -10.42
N GLY A 71 -0.41 6.90 -9.18
CA GLY A 71 -1.11 7.53 -8.07
C GLY A 71 -0.23 8.29 -7.08
N PHE A 72 1.10 8.25 -7.20
CA PHE A 72 2.00 8.92 -6.27
C PHE A 72 3.36 9.29 -6.89
N LEU A 73 4.05 10.19 -6.22
CA LEU A 73 5.40 10.64 -6.54
C LEU A 73 6.22 10.77 -5.25
N VAL A 74 7.49 10.38 -5.30
CA VAL A 74 8.46 10.67 -4.23
C VAL A 74 9.43 11.72 -4.72
N SER A 75 9.62 12.79 -3.95
CA SER A 75 10.50 13.91 -4.28
C SER A 75 11.32 14.37 -3.08
N LYS A 76 12.46 15.00 -3.36
CA LYS A 76 13.21 15.75 -2.34
C LYS A 76 12.54 17.07 -2.11
N VAL A 77 12.51 17.50 -0.87
CA VAL A 77 11.84 18.73 -0.48
C VAL A 77 12.77 19.55 0.40
N ASP A 78 12.74 20.84 0.22
CA ASP A 78 13.33 21.80 1.14
C ASP A 78 12.19 22.45 1.96
N ILE A 79 12.25 22.27 3.30
CA ILE A 79 11.30 22.90 4.22
C ILE A 79 12.01 24.07 4.88
N HIS A 80 11.45 25.26 4.73
CA HIS A 80 11.97 26.46 5.37
C HIS A 80 12.12 26.23 6.88
N ASP A 81 13.24 26.66 7.42
CA ASP A 81 13.60 26.59 8.85
C ASP A 81 13.90 25.17 9.40
N GLN A 82 14.05 24.14 8.56
CA GLN A 82 14.39 22.77 8.99
C GLN A 82 15.58 22.20 8.19
N HIS A 83 16.67 22.95 8.14
CA HIS A 83 17.87 22.60 7.36
C HIS A 83 18.76 21.51 8.01
N ASP A 84 18.46 21.07 9.21
CA ASP A 84 19.14 19.99 9.92
C ASP A 84 18.81 18.59 9.38
N ARG A 85 17.81 18.51 8.50
CA ARG A 85 17.27 17.25 7.94
C ARG A 85 17.13 17.30 6.43
N HIS A 86 17.29 16.14 5.82
CA HIS A 86 16.91 15.90 4.43
C HIS A 86 15.44 15.45 4.38
N TRP A 87 14.58 16.28 3.80
CA TRP A 87 13.17 15.99 3.70
C TRP A 87 12.83 15.30 2.38
N VAL A 88 11.96 14.29 2.48
CA VAL A 88 11.42 13.55 1.35
C VAL A 88 9.90 13.56 1.45
N ALA A 89 9.24 13.97 0.38
CA ALA A 89 7.79 13.93 0.27
C ALA A 89 7.35 12.70 -0.53
N LEU A 90 6.36 12.01 0.00
CA LEU A 90 5.51 11.08 -0.72
C LEU A 90 4.19 11.82 -0.99
N GLU A 91 3.96 12.19 -2.24
CA GLU A 91 2.87 13.06 -2.70
C GLU A 91 1.84 12.25 -3.49
N ARG A 92 0.56 12.47 -3.26
CA ARG A 92 -0.51 11.89 -4.07
C ARG A 92 -0.59 12.63 -5.41
N ARG A 93 -0.72 11.90 -6.50
CA ARG A 93 -1.05 12.49 -7.80
C ARG A 93 -2.57 12.63 -7.96
N PRO A 94 -3.04 13.58 -8.80
CA PRO A 94 -4.48 13.78 -9.03
C PRO A 94 -5.24 12.50 -9.41
N ASP A 95 -4.62 11.62 -10.19
CA ASP A 95 -5.21 10.34 -10.61
C ASP A 95 -5.20 9.26 -9.51
N GLY A 96 -4.53 9.52 -8.38
CA GLY A 96 -4.43 8.58 -7.26
C GLY A 96 -5.66 8.61 -6.37
N SER A 97 -6.21 7.45 -6.01
CA SER A 97 -7.25 7.33 -5.01
C SER A 97 -6.77 7.82 -3.64
N LEU A 98 -7.52 8.73 -3.01
CA LEU A 98 -7.19 9.22 -1.66
C LEU A 98 -7.23 8.10 -0.62
N ASP A 99 -8.17 7.18 -0.70
CA ASP A 99 -8.28 6.08 0.26
C ASP A 99 -7.10 5.12 0.17
N LEU A 100 -6.68 4.76 -1.04
CA LEU A 100 -5.52 3.91 -1.26
C LEU A 100 -4.23 4.62 -0.83
N PHE A 101 -4.09 5.91 -1.16
CA PHE A 101 -2.96 6.72 -0.74
C PHE A 101 -2.90 6.86 0.80
N THR A 102 -4.03 7.08 1.45
CA THR A 102 -4.11 7.11 2.92
C THR A 102 -3.65 5.79 3.54
N THR A 103 -4.08 4.66 2.98
CA THR A 103 -3.66 3.33 3.45
C THR A 103 -2.15 3.13 3.28
N MET A 104 -1.60 3.54 2.14
CA MET A 104 -0.16 3.51 1.87
C MET A 104 0.62 4.36 2.87
N VAL A 105 0.17 5.58 3.15
CA VAL A 105 0.81 6.50 4.10
C VAL A 105 0.83 5.92 5.51
N LEU A 106 -0.28 5.36 5.99
CA LEU A 106 -0.36 4.75 7.32
C LEU A 106 0.58 3.55 7.46
N ASP A 107 0.62 2.69 6.48
CA ASP A 107 1.50 1.52 6.44
C ASP A 107 2.99 1.92 6.42
N ILE A 108 3.35 2.95 5.67
CA ILE A 108 4.71 3.49 5.62
C ILE A 108 5.08 4.14 6.96
N THR A 109 4.17 4.92 7.56
CA THR A 109 4.39 5.56 8.87
C THR A 109 4.65 4.52 9.95
N ASP A 110 3.86 3.44 9.99
CA ASP A 110 4.06 2.34 10.93
C ASP A 110 5.41 1.62 10.72
N THR A 111 5.79 1.39 9.47
CA THR A 111 7.08 0.80 9.10
C THR A 111 8.26 1.66 9.62
N ILE A 112 8.20 3.00 9.43
CA ILE A 112 9.25 3.92 9.90
C ILE A 112 9.28 3.95 11.42
N ARG A 113 8.12 3.97 12.08
CA ARG A 113 8.01 3.96 13.53
C ARG A 113 8.71 2.75 14.14
N SER A 114 8.45 1.59 13.59
CA SER A 114 9.07 0.34 14.03
C SER A 114 10.58 0.31 13.82
N ALA A 115 11.08 1.02 12.81
CA ALA A 115 12.49 1.06 12.42
C ALA A 115 13.33 2.10 13.20
N ARG A 116 12.72 3.15 13.75
CA ARG A 116 13.43 4.25 14.44
C ARG A 116 14.32 3.83 15.62
N ILE A 117 14.07 2.65 16.15
CA ILE A 117 14.86 2.09 17.27
C ILE A 117 16.29 1.71 16.84
N VAL A 118 16.56 1.62 15.51
CA VAL A 118 17.82 1.06 15.00
C VAL A 118 18.78 2.14 14.49
N SER A 119 18.43 2.87 13.42
CA SER A 119 19.21 4.00 12.88
C SER A 119 18.39 4.77 11.84
N GLU A 120 18.74 6.05 11.59
CA GLU A 120 18.13 6.89 10.55
C GLU A 120 18.36 6.34 9.16
N GLU A 121 19.56 5.82 8.87
CA GLU A 121 19.87 5.21 7.57
C GLU A 121 19.00 3.96 7.29
N ARG A 122 18.80 3.12 8.31
CA ARG A 122 17.93 1.96 8.17
C ARG A 122 16.46 2.36 8.02
N SER A 123 16.02 3.38 8.75
CA SER A 123 14.66 3.94 8.62
C SER A 123 14.43 4.47 7.20
N PHE A 124 15.41 5.19 6.64
CA PHE A 124 15.35 5.67 5.25
C PHE A 124 15.30 4.52 4.24
N HIS A 125 16.14 3.51 4.42
CA HIS A 125 16.13 2.32 3.54
C HIS A 125 14.77 1.60 3.59
N LEU A 126 14.21 1.40 4.78
CA LEU A 126 12.90 0.76 4.94
C LEU A 126 11.77 1.61 4.36
N PHE A 127 11.82 2.94 4.52
CA PHE A 127 10.91 3.87 3.86
C PHE A 127 10.88 3.66 2.35
N LEU A 128 12.03 3.71 1.67
CA LEU A 128 12.10 3.50 0.23
C LEU A 128 11.69 2.09 -0.20
N THR A 129 12.08 1.07 0.56
CA THR A 129 11.73 -0.32 0.28
C THR A 129 10.22 -0.52 0.38
N ARG A 130 9.58 0.05 1.40
CA ARG A 130 8.12 -0.07 1.56
C ARG A 130 7.36 0.64 0.44
N ILE A 131 7.82 1.83 0.03
CA ILE A 131 7.23 2.54 -1.12
C ILE A 131 7.39 1.74 -2.41
N ARG A 132 8.55 1.10 -2.64
CA ARG A 132 8.74 0.25 -3.82
C ARG A 132 7.81 -0.98 -3.79
N ALA A 133 7.59 -1.57 -2.63
CA ALA A 133 6.61 -2.66 -2.50
C ALA A 133 5.18 -2.19 -2.88
N TRP A 134 4.78 -0.98 -2.46
CA TRP A 134 3.54 -0.36 -2.90
C TRP A 134 3.51 -0.04 -4.40
N GLN A 135 4.62 0.45 -4.95
CA GLN A 135 4.76 0.67 -6.40
C GLN A 135 4.55 -0.62 -7.19
N ASP A 136 5.17 -1.71 -6.75
CA ASP A 136 5.02 -3.02 -7.38
C ASP A 136 3.61 -3.58 -7.24
N PHE A 137 2.98 -3.42 -6.07
CA PHE A 137 1.59 -3.79 -5.85
C PHE A 137 0.64 -3.02 -6.79
N MET A 138 0.77 -1.69 -6.86
CA MET A 138 -0.08 -0.87 -7.73
C MET A 138 0.16 -1.16 -9.22
N ARG A 139 1.40 -1.45 -9.62
CA ARG A 139 1.73 -1.84 -11.00
C ARG A 139 1.07 -3.16 -11.37
N ARG A 140 1.15 -4.16 -10.51
CA ARG A 140 0.49 -5.45 -10.73
C ARG A 140 -1.04 -5.33 -10.74
N GLY A 141 -1.61 -4.48 -9.89
CA GLY A 141 -3.06 -4.23 -9.84
C GLY A 141 -3.64 -3.59 -11.11
N THR A 142 -2.84 -2.92 -11.93
CA THR A 142 -3.30 -2.40 -13.25
C THR A 142 -3.28 -3.46 -14.34
N ASP A 143 -2.45 -4.49 -14.20
CA ASP A 143 -2.37 -5.63 -15.13
C ASP A 143 -3.21 -6.83 -14.66
N ALA A 144 -3.67 -6.80 -13.42
CA ALA A 144 -4.36 -7.88 -12.71
C ALA A 144 -5.80 -7.52 -12.30
N VAL A 145 -6.58 -6.96 -13.20
CA VAL A 145 -8.00 -7.34 -13.21
C VAL A 145 -7.99 -8.80 -13.65
N LEU A 146 -8.27 -9.70 -12.70
CA LEU A 146 -8.42 -11.12 -13.01
C LEU A 146 -9.33 -11.21 -14.23
N GLY A 147 -8.82 -11.73 -15.34
CA GLY A 147 -9.68 -12.00 -16.50
C GLY A 147 -10.82 -12.93 -16.04
N PRO A 148 -11.98 -12.93 -16.70
CA PRO A 148 -13.16 -13.70 -16.27
C PRO A 148 -12.86 -15.17 -15.98
N GLN A 149 -11.88 -15.76 -16.65
CA GLN A 149 -11.45 -17.15 -16.42
C GLN A 149 -10.62 -17.32 -15.16
N ALA A 150 -9.72 -16.36 -14.87
CA ALA A 150 -8.92 -16.39 -13.65
C ALA A 150 -9.79 -16.08 -12.40
N GLU A 151 -10.83 -15.24 -12.56
CA GLU A 151 -11.81 -14.98 -11.50
C GLU A 151 -12.63 -16.24 -11.17
N ILE A 152 -13.09 -16.96 -12.20
CA ILE A 152 -13.80 -18.22 -12.05
C ILE A 152 -12.89 -19.29 -11.43
N GLY A 153 -11.62 -19.36 -11.83
CA GLY A 153 -10.62 -20.25 -11.25
C GLY A 153 -10.44 -19.99 -9.75
N LEU A 154 -10.17 -18.76 -9.38
CA LEU A 154 -10.04 -18.34 -7.98
C LEU A 154 -11.30 -18.64 -7.16
N TYR A 155 -12.48 -18.39 -7.71
CA TYR A 155 -13.74 -18.74 -7.08
C TYR A 155 -13.84 -20.24 -6.79
N GLY A 156 -13.48 -21.10 -7.77
CA GLY A 156 -13.45 -22.55 -7.59
C GLY A 156 -12.48 -23.01 -6.50
N GLU A 157 -11.30 -22.43 -6.45
CA GLU A 157 -10.32 -22.70 -5.40
C GLU A 157 -10.89 -22.33 -4.02
N LEU A 158 -11.45 -21.14 -3.84
CA LEU A 158 -12.03 -20.72 -2.55
C LEU A 158 -13.22 -21.60 -2.13
N VAL A 159 -14.06 -22.01 -3.07
CA VAL A 159 -15.15 -22.96 -2.81
C VAL A 159 -14.59 -24.32 -2.36
N THR A 160 -13.53 -24.82 -2.97
CA THR A 160 -12.86 -26.06 -2.59
C THR A 160 -12.30 -25.97 -1.17
N MET A 161 -11.69 -24.83 -0.82
CA MET A 161 -11.22 -24.56 0.55
C MET A 161 -12.38 -24.62 1.54
N MET A 162 -13.48 -23.93 1.27
CA MET A 162 -14.65 -23.92 2.15
C MET A 162 -15.28 -25.32 2.28
N CYS A 163 -15.40 -26.07 1.18
CA CYS A 163 -15.90 -27.43 1.21
C CYS A 163 -15.02 -28.35 2.08
N SER A 164 -13.71 -28.22 1.99
CA SER A 164 -12.76 -28.99 2.81
C SER A 164 -12.95 -28.70 4.31
N ILE A 165 -13.08 -27.41 4.68
CA ILE A 165 -13.32 -26.99 6.07
C ILE A 165 -14.67 -27.51 6.56
N ASN A 166 -15.72 -27.41 5.75
CA ASN A 166 -17.05 -27.91 6.11
C ASN A 166 -17.10 -29.44 6.21
N ALA A 167 -16.23 -30.16 5.49
CA ALA A 167 -16.05 -31.60 5.62
C ALA A 167 -15.25 -32.02 6.86
N GLY A 168 -14.84 -31.07 7.69
CA GLY A 168 -14.14 -31.31 8.96
C GLY A 168 -12.62 -31.25 8.89
N VAL A 169 -12.03 -30.81 7.77
CA VAL A 169 -10.60 -30.54 7.69
C VAL A 169 -10.28 -29.30 8.49
N HIS A 170 -9.24 -29.35 9.34
CA HIS A 170 -8.84 -28.21 10.14
C HIS A 170 -8.46 -27.03 9.22
N PRO A 171 -8.97 -25.80 9.46
CA PRO A 171 -8.81 -24.66 8.54
C PRO A 171 -7.38 -24.32 8.14
N ALA A 172 -6.41 -24.54 9.05
CA ALA A 172 -5.00 -24.32 8.75
C ALA A 172 -4.49 -25.17 7.57
N VAL A 173 -5.00 -26.39 7.42
CA VAL A 173 -4.51 -27.33 6.40
C VAL A 173 -4.76 -26.82 4.97
N PRO A 174 -5.99 -26.47 4.56
CA PRO A 174 -6.21 -25.95 3.21
C PRO A 174 -5.66 -24.51 3.04
N ILE A 175 -5.56 -23.70 4.10
CA ILE A 175 -5.01 -22.35 4.01
C ILE A 175 -3.49 -22.39 3.78
N GLU A 176 -2.76 -23.20 4.54
CA GLU A 176 -1.30 -23.35 4.41
C GLU A 176 -0.90 -24.08 3.13
N GLY A 177 -1.75 -25.02 2.66
CA GLY A 177 -1.50 -25.75 1.42
C GLY A 177 -1.93 -25.04 0.15
N TRP A 178 -2.55 -23.87 0.22
CA TRP A 178 -3.02 -23.14 -0.96
C TRP A 178 -1.90 -22.38 -1.65
N GLU A 179 -1.59 -22.76 -2.90
CA GLU A 179 -0.54 -22.18 -3.74
C GLU A 179 -1.08 -21.27 -4.86
N GLY A 180 -2.39 -21.13 -5.00
CA GLY A 180 -3.00 -20.25 -6.01
C GLY A 180 -2.45 -18.83 -6.03
N PRO A 181 -2.28 -18.12 -4.88
CA PRO A 181 -1.76 -16.76 -4.86
C PRO A 181 -0.30 -16.60 -5.30
N ILE A 182 0.50 -17.66 -5.25
CA ILE A 182 1.93 -17.65 -5.58
C ILE A 182 2.24 -18.28 -6.94
N ASN A 183 1.20 -18.55 -7.76
CA ASN A 183 1.32 -19.23 -9.05
C ASN A 183 2.04 -20.58 -8.95
N GLY A 184 1.70 -21.40 -7.96
CA GLY A 184 2.13 -22.78 -7.87
C GLY A 184 1.74 -23.60 -9.12
N ILE A 185 2.37 -24.75 -9.28
CA ILE A 185 2.03 -25.68 -10.40
C ILE A 185 0.64 -26.29 -10.17
N GLN A 186 0.19 -26.32 -8.91
CA GLN A 186 -1.07 -26.88 -8.45
C GLN A 186 -1.75 -25.89 -7.51
N ASP A 187 -3.08 -25.98 -7.38
CA ASP A 187 -3.83 -25.04 -6.55
C ASP A 187 -3.65 -25.30 -5.06
N TYR A 188 -3.47 -26.59 -4.69
CA TYR A 188 -3.22 -27.00 -3.32
C TYR A 188 -2.16 -28.09 -3.25
N VAL A 189 -1.28 -27.97 -2.25
CA VAL A 189 -0.35 -29.03 -1.83
C VAL A 189 -0.65 -29.42 -0.38
N LEU A 190 -1.16 -30.63 -0.19
CA LEU A 190 -1.63 -31.15 1.10
C LEU A 190 -0.85 -32.41 1.48
N GLY A 191 0.17 -32.27 2.31
CA GLY A 191 1.05 -33.38 2.68
C GLY A 191 1.80 -33.97 1.47
N THR A 192 1.49 -35.19 1.07
CA THR A 192 2.08 -35.86 -0.10
C THR A 192 1.18 -35.80 -1.35
N GLY A 193 0.03 -35.15 -1.24
CA GLY A 193 -0.95 -35.03 -2.33
C GLY A 193 -1.06 -33.59 -2.80
N ALA A 194 -1.60 -33.44 -4.01
CA ALA A 194 -1.90 -32.15 -4.60
C ALA A 194 -3.30 -32.17 -5.24
N ILE A 195 -3.95 -31.00 -5.25
CA ILE A 195 -5.27 -30.80 -5.84
C ILE A 195 -5.16 -29.72 -6.91
N GLU A 196 -5.68 -30.00 -8.08
CA GLU A 196 -5.92 -29.05 -9.16
C GLU A 196 -7.43 -28.86 -9.29
N VAL A 197 -7.90 -27.62 -9.16
CA VAL A 197 -9.32 -27.25 -9.23
C VAL A 197 -9.68 -26.88 -10.65
N LYS A 198 -10.65 -27.54 -11.23
CA LYS A 198 -11.19 -27.22 -12.55
C LYS A 198 -12.65 -26.79 -12.41
N VAL A 199 -12.94 -25.57 -12.84
CA VAL A 199 -14.32 -25.05 -12.88
C VAL A 199 -14.85 -25.20 -14.29
N ASP A 200 -15.88 -26.03 -14.48
CA ASP A 200 -16.60 -26.15 -15.75
C ASP A 200 -17.76 -25.15 -15.77
N LYS A 201 -17.90 -24.42 -16.87
CA LYS A 201 -19.09 -23.62 -17.13
C LYS A 201 -20.16 -24.62 -17.62
N GLY A 202 -20.85 -25.23 -16.65
CA GLY A 202 -22.01 -26.07 -17.03
C GLY A 202 -22.96 -25.27 -17.91
N ASP A 203 -23.26 -25.80 -19.08
CA ASP A 203 -24.35 -25.31 -19.93
C ASP A 203 -25.63 -25.36 -19.09
N ALA A 204 -26.18 -24.24 -18.73
CA ALA A 204 -27.50 -24.14 -18.15
C ALA A 204 -28.50 -24.46 -19.30
N GLN A 205 -28.74 -25.74 -19.57
CA GLN A 205 -29.89 -26.14 -20.34
C GLN A 205 -31.13 -25.93 -19.48
N VAL A 206 -31.80 -24.82 -19.69
CA VAL A 206 -33.20 -24.66 -19.27
C VAL A 206 -34.01 -25.55 -20.19
N SER A 207 -34.43 -26.71 -19.69
CA SER A 207 -35.46 -27.54 -20.30
C SER A 207 -36.80 -26.95 -19.86
N ASP A 208 -37.45 -26.18 -20.73
CA ASP A 208 -38.87 -25.89 -20.62
C ASP A 208 -39.64 -27.19 -20.94
N GLU A 209 -40.27 -27.77 -19.95
CA GLU A 209 -41.46 -28.64 -20.08
C GLU A 209 -42.55 -28.13 -19.16
#